data_b81ca7d4c7a4540d043c1de0bfd45809
#
_entry.id   b81ca7d4c7a4540d043c1de0bfd45809
#
_cell.length_a   1.000
_cell.length_b   1.000
_cell.length_c   1.000
_cell.angle_alpha   90.00
_cell.angle_beta   90.00
_cell.angle_gamma   90.00
#
_symmetry.space_group_name_H-M   'P 1'
#
loop_
_entity.id
_entity.type
_entity.pdbx_description
1 polymer ?
#
loop_
_entity_poly.entity_id
_entity_poly.type
_entity_poly.pdbx_seq_one_letter_code
_entity_poly.pdbx_strand_id
1 'polypeptide(L)'
;MSDDDSDSEISEGARAARDRLAPKTQRDYSGYIDELVEFACANSEEFADCMSSSTSVTMPVALKLGKAFVCSLRDKLISWPMDSRPESSRTYLKHYSKAKINNACLAIKHTFRQMSLPIPEADAFFYSDFAQAYINILARDKACGAFPGVEGTVTLGSAQIKRIINAAFRY
;
A
#
# COMPACT_ATOMS: atom_id res chain seq x y z
N MET A 1 4.56 30.92 33.30
CA MET A 1 5.67 29.94 33.31
C MET A 1 5.06 28.58 33.33
N SER A 2 5.08 27.88 32.21
CA SER A 2 4.95 26.39 32.09
C SER A 2 4.31 25.95 30.79
N ASP A 3 4.76 26.50 29.62
CA ASP A 3 4.30 25.99 28.30
C ASP A 3 5.42 25.32 27.49
N ASP A 4 6.62 25.18 28.08
CA ASP A 4 7.82 24.70 27.36
C ASP A 4 8.06 23.18 27.52
N ASP A 5 7.39 22.53 28.49
CA ASP A 5 7.61 21.11 28.78
C ASP A 5 6.82 20.16 27.84
N SER A 6 5.70 20.61 27.29
CA SER A 6 4.86 19.77 26.44
C SER A 6 5.48 19.48 25.04
N ASP A 7 6.19 20.44 24.46
CA ASP A 7 6.85 20.27 23.17
C ASP A 7 8.06 19.32 23.25
N SER A 8 8.70 19.28 24.43
CA SER A 8 9.84 18.37 24.66
C SER A 8 9.40 16.91 24.80
N GLU A 9 8.29 16.63 25.46
CA GLU A 9 7.75 15.28 25.63
C GLU A 9 7.23 14.69 24.29
N ILE A 10 6.57 15.51 23.47
CA ILE A 10 6.11 15.13 22.14
C ILE A 10 7.32 14.78 21.24
N SER A 11 8.39 15.57 21.32
CA SER A 11 9.63 15.35 20.58
C SER A 11 10.34 14.05 20.99
N GLU A 12 10.34 13.71 22.26
CA GLU A 12 10.95 12.50 22.79
C GLU A 12 10.15 11.24 22.46
N GLY A 13 8.83 11.29 22.54
CA GLY A 13 7.93 10.22 22.11
C GLY A 13 8.03 9.93 20.61
N ALA A 14 8.17 10.97 19.80
CA ALA A 14 8.37 10.84 18.35
C ALA A 14 9.73 10.19 18.00
N ARG A 15 10.80 10.56 18.73
CA ARG A 15 12.12 9.91 18.61
C ARG A 15 12.06 8.45 19.02
N ALA A 16 11.47 8.14 20.17
CA ALA A 16 11.33 6.78 20.66
C ALA A 16 10.49 5.89 19.71
N ALA A 17 9.47 6.43 19.06
CA ALA A 17 8.69 5.72 18.06
C ALA A 17 9.49 5.45 16.78
N ARG A 18 10.37 6.39 16.39
CA ARG A 18 11.26 6.22 15.23
C ARG A 18 12.34 5.20 15.51
N ASP A 19 12.94 5.24 16.68
CA ASP A 19 14.05 4.35 17.07
C ASP A 19 13.62 2.89 17.25
N ARG A 20 12.32 2.63 17.39
CA ARG A 20 11.76 1.26 17.46
C ARG A 20 11.63 0.58 16.12
N LEU A 21 11.72 1.31 15.03
CA LEU A 21 11.62 0.71 13.69
C LEU A 21 13.00 0.35 13.15
N ALA A 22 13.10 -0.85 12.54
CA ALA A 22 14.29 -1.23 11.81
C ALA A 22 14.60 -0.20 10.69
N PRO A 23 15.89 0.12 10.43
CA PRO A 23 16.26 1.12 9.43
C PRO A 23 15.68 0.87 8.03
N LYS A 24 15.48 -0.41 7.66
CA LYS A 24 14.80 -0.77 6.42
C LYS A 24 13.34 -0.32 6.43
N THR A 25 12.62 -0.60 7.51
CA THR A 25 11.20 -0.22 7.64
C THR A 25 11.03 1.30 7.61
N GLN A 26 11.96 2.04 8.22
CA GLN A 26 11.95 3.51 8.16
C GLN A 26 12.08 4.02 6.73
N ARG A 27 13.03 3.48 5.97
CA ARG A 27 13.21 3.82 4.54
C ARG A 27 12.00 3.45 3.69
N ASP A 28 11.43 2.27 3.92
CA ASP A 28 10.26 1.81 3.19
C ASP A 28 9.06 2.75 3.47
N TYR A 29 8.85 3.17 4.73
CA TYR A 29 7.79 4.11 5.09
C TYR A 29 8.02 5.50 4.50
N SER A 30 9.26 6.01 4.51
CA SER A 30 9.60 7.26 3.84
C SER A 30 9.21 7.21 2.36
N GLY A 31 9.58 6.14 1.65
CA GLY A 31 9.24 5.98 0.24
C GLY A 31 7.72 5.98 -0.03
N TYR A 32 6.91 5.39 0.87
CA TYR A 32 5.44 5.46 0.74
C TYR A 32 4.89 6.87 0.98
N ILE A 33 5.51 7.63 1.90
CA ILE A 33 5.12 9.02 2.13
C ILE A 33 5.53 9.90 0.95
N ASP A 34 6.69 9.67 0.34
CA ASP A 34 7.11 10.36 -0.88
C ASP A 34 6.13 10.10 -2.04
N GLU A 35 5.73 8.84 -2.27
CA GLU A 35 4.68 8.49 -3.25
C GLU A 35 3.33 9.18 -2.94
N LEU A 36 2.97 9.32 -1.67
CA LEU A 36 1.76 10.03 -1.24
C LEU A 36 1.86 11.53 -1.51
N VAL A 37 3.02 12.14 -1.27
CA VAL A 37 3.26 13.56 -1.60
C VAL A 37 3.13 13.78 -3.11
N GLU A 38 3.72 12.93 -3.94
CA GLU A 38 3.56 12.99 -5.39
C GLU A 38 2.09 12.88 -5.82
N PHE A 39 1.34 11.97 -5.20
CA PHE A 39 -0.10 11.83 -5.44
C PHE A 39 -0.87 13.10 -5.05
N ALA A 40 -0.57 13.70 -3.89
CA ALA A 40 -1.20 14.94 -3.44
C ALA A 40 -0.88 16.11 -4.38
N CYS A 41 0.38 16.23 -4.83
CA CYS A 41 0.79 17.25 -5.79
C CYS A 41 0.06 17.11 -7.14
N ALA A 42 -0.10 15.88 -7.62
CA ALA A 42 -0.83 15.59 -8.85
C ALA A 42 -2.34 15.90 -8.76
N ASN A 43 -2.89 15.94 -7.54
CA ASN A 43 -4.30 16.22 -7.24
C ASN A 43 -4.43 17.45 -6.32
N SER A 44 -3.58 18.45 -6.51
CA SER A 44 -3.45 19.58 -5.61
C SER A 44 -4.72 20.42 -5.45
N GLU A 45 -5.61 20.45 -6.44
CA GLU A 45 -6.90 21.14 -6.35
C GLU A 45 -7.82 20.48 -5.31
N GLU A 46 -7.81 19.15 -5.24
CA GLU A 46 -8.64 18.38 -4.29
C GLU A 46 -8.07 18.38 -2.86
N PHE A 47 -6.73 18.40 -2.73
CA PHE A 47 -6.04 18.24 -1.46
C PHE A 47 -5.29 19.49 -0.99
N ALA A 48 -5.65 20.68 -1.52
CA ALA A 48 -4.99 21.94 -1.17
C ALA A 48 -4.90 22.18 0.36
N ASP A 49 -5.95 21.83 1.10
CA ASP A 49 -6.03 21.94 2.56
C ASP A 49 -5.19 20.90 3.33
N CYS A 50 -4.70 19.87 2.62
CA CYS A 50 -3.78 18.87 3.18
C CYS A 50 -2.32 19.19 2.89
N MET A 51 -2.04 20.23 2.10
CA MET A 51 -0.68 20.60 1.71
C MET A 51 -0.12 21.66 2.67
N SER A 52 1.12 21.50 3.08
CA SER A 52 1.87 22.55 3.81
C SER A 52 2.61 23.50 2.85
N SER A 53 2.91 23.01 1.64
CA SER A 53 3.50 23.81 0.55
C SER A 53 3.15 23.14 -0.80
N SER A 54 3.56 23.74 -1.92
CA SER A 54 3.34 23.16 -3.26
C SER A 54 3.97 21.77 -3.46
N THR A 55 4.89 21.37 -2.60
CA THR A 55 5.67 20.12 -2.71
C THR A 55 5.67 19.27 -1.45
N SER A 56 4.89 19.63 -0.43
CA SER A 56 4.84 18.86 0.81
C SER A 56 3.45 18.83 1.43
N VAL A 57 3.14 17.76 2.15
CA VAL A 57 1.89 17.58 2.87
C VAL A 57 2.05 17.92 4.34
N THR A 58 0.95 18.37 4.95
CA THR A 58 0.90 18.63 6.41
C THR A 58 0.97 17.31 7.16
N MET A 59 1.78 17.25 8.21
CA MET A 59 1.88 16.09 9.08
C MET A 59 1.07 16.29 10.37
N PRO A 60 0.45 15.22 10.91
CA PRO A 60 0.33 13.88 10.34
C PRO A 60 -0.50 13.91 9.05
N VAL A 61 -0.31 12.93 8.19
CA VAL A 61 -1.05 12.86 6.92
C VAL A 61 -2.55 12.90 7.17
N ALA A 62 -3.23 13.87 6.57
CA ALA A 62 -4.68 14.00 6.68
C ALA A 62 -5.37 12.70 6.23
N LEU A 63 -6.32 12.20 7.02
CA LEU A 63 -6.95 10.89 6.80
C LEU A 63 -7.68 10.80 5.47
N LYS A 64 -8.31 11.90 5.00
CA LYS A 64 -8.94 11.94 3.67
C LYS A 64 -7.94 11.72 2.54
N LEU A 65 -6.77 12.36 2.62
CA LEU A 65 -5.69 12.19 1.64
C LEU A 65 -5.13 10.78 1.70
N GLY A 66 -4.87 10.25 2.90
CA GLY A 66 -4.37 8.90 3.09
C GLY A 66 -5.30 7.84 2.51
N LYS A 67 -6.62 7.98 2.71
CA LYS A 67 -7.64 7.07 2.14
C LYS A 67 -7.66 7.14 0.60
N ALA A 68 -7.68 8.35 0.04
CA ALA A 68 -7.66 8.54 -1.40
C ALA A 68 -6.40 7.93 -2.04
N PHE A 69 -5.23 8.15 -1.44
CA PHE A 69 -3.98 7.57 -1.89
C PHE A 69 -4.00 6.04 -1.89
N VAL A 70 -4.43 5.41 -0.81
CA VAL A 70 -4.50 3.94 -0.70
C VAL A 70 -5.49 3.37 -1.72
N CYS A 71 -6.63 4.04 -1.96
CA CYS A 71 -7.57 3.67 -3.00
C CYS A 71 -6.95 3.79 -4.40
N SER A 72 -6.20 4.85 -4.67
CA SER A 72 -5.50 5.02 -5.95
C SER A 72 -4.48 3.90 -6.21
N LEU A 73 -3.76 3.46 -5.19
CA LEU A 73 -2.84 2.32 -5.29
C LEU A 73 -3.58 1.01 -5.60
N ARG A 74 -4.75 0.79 -5.00
CA ARG A 74 -5.59 -0.38 -5.28
C ARG A 74 -5.99 -0.45 -6.75
N ASP A 75 -6.39 0.70 -7.31
CA ASP A 75 -6.97 0.76 -8.65
C ASP A 75 -5.90 0.87 -9.75
N LYS A 76 -4.65 1.14 -9.37
CA LYS A 76 -3.54 1.31 -10.30
C LYS A 76 -3.05 -0.03 -10.84
N LEU A 77 -2.99 -0.13 -12.16
CA LEU A 77 -2.33 -1.22 -12.86
C LEU A 77 -0.89 -0.85 -13.19
N ILE A 78 0.03 -1.77 -12.93
CA ILE A 78 1.44 -1.63 -13.24
C ILE A 78 1.87 -2.62 -14.31
N SER A 79 2.74 -2.18 -15.21
CA SER A 79 3.38 -3.04 -16.19
C SER A 79 4.46 -3.89 -15.51
N TRP A 80 4.44 -5.19 -15.75
CA TRP A 80 5.39 -6.13 -15.17
C TRP A 80 5.98 -7.01 -16.27
N PRO A 81 7.28 -7.29 -16.26
CA PRO A 81 7.89 -8.18 -17.24
C PRO A 81 7.33 -9.61 -17.12
N MET A 82 7.00 -10.23 -18.24
CA MET A 82 6.51 -11.62 -18.29
C MET A 82 7.61 -12.64 -18.00
N ASP A 83 8.86 -12.28 -18.24
CA ASP A 83 10.02 -13.13 -18.06
C ASP A 83 11.06 -12.39 -17.20
N SER A 84 11.76 -13.11 -16.35
CA SER A 84 12.89 -12.59 -15.58
C SER A 84 14.11 -12.27 -16.44
N ARG A 85 14.09 -12.59 -17.73
CA ARG A 85 15.17 -12.24 -18.68
C ARG A 85 15.11 -10.77 -19.06
N PRO A 86 16.22 -10.02 -18.93
CA PRO A 86 16.25 -8.59 -19.23
C PRO A 86 15.95 -8.25 -20.69
N GLU A 87 16.02 -9.22 -21.60
CA GLU A 87 15.76 -9.05 -23.04
C GLU A 87 14.28 -9.24 -23.42
N SER A 88 13.44 -9.68 -22.50
CA SER A 88 12.01 -9.88 -22.78
C SER A 88 11.28 -8.55 -22.78
N SER A 89 10.82 -8.11 -23.96
CA SER A 89 9.97 -6.92 -24.10
C SER A 89 8.49 -7.20 -23.74
N ARG A 90 8.16 -8.46 -23.38
CA ARG A 90 6.79 -8.83 -23.05
C ARG A 90 6.45 -8.43 -21.64
N THR A 91 5.42 -7.63 -21.49
CA THR A 91 4.90 -7.19 -20.19
C THR A 91 3.43 -7.56 -20.05
N TYR A 92 2.98 -7.66 -18.83
CA TYR A 92 1.55 -7.77 -18.50
C TYR A 92 1.17 -6.76 -17.44
N LEU A 93 -0.10 -6.39 -17.40
CA LEU A 93 -0.62 -5.50 -16.39
C LEU A 93 -1.04 -6.29 -15.16
N LYS A 94 -0.66 -5.82 -13.99
CA LYS A 94 -1.10 -6.37 -12.71
C LYS A 94 -1.34 -5.27 -11.69
N HIS A 95 -2.14 -5.60 -10.70
CA HIS A 95 -2.28 -4.76 -9.52
C HIS A 95 -1.05 -4.80 -8.61
N TYR A 96 -0.89 -3.79 -7.78
CA TYR A 96 0.08 -3.84 -6.71
C TYR A 96 -0.18 -5.01 -5.76
N SER A 97 0.88 -5.51 -5.14
CA SER A 97 0.76 -6.59 -4.16
C SER A 97 0.04 -6.10 -2.90
N LYS A 98 -0.62 -7.03 -2.19
CA LYS A 98 -1.18 -6.77 -0.87
C LYS A 98 -0.15 -6.12 0.08
N ALA A 99 1.10 -6.60 0.04
CA ALA A 99 2.16 -6.09 0.91
C ALA A 99 2.37 -4.58 0.68
N LYS A 100 2.36 -4.11 -0.57
CA LYS A 100 2.48 -2.68 -0.88
C LYS A 100 1.33 -1.88 -0.27
N ILE A 101 0.10 -2.33 -0.47
CA ILE A 101 -1.09 -1.65 0.08
C ILE A 101 -1.05 -1.61 1.62
N ASN A 102 -0.73 -2.74 2.25
CA ASN A 102 -0.64 -2.81 3.71
C ASN A 102 0.47 -1.90 4.25
N ASN A 103 1.62 -1.88 3.61
CA ASN A 103 2.74 -1.03 4.03
C ASN A 103 2.43 0.46 3.86
N ALA A 104 1.71 0.85 2.81
CA ALA A 104 1.23 2.22 2.64
C ALA A 104 0.28 2.62 3.79
N CYS A 105 -0.67 1.75 4.16
CA CYS A 105 -1.53 1.96 5.33
C CYS A 105 -0.73 2.11 6.63
N LEU A 106 0.28 1.25 6.83
CA LEU A 106 1.14 1.30 8.02
C LEU A 106 2.01 2.55 8.05
N ALA A 107 2.53 3.01 6.90
CA ALA A 107 3.29 4.24 6.79
C ALA A 107 2.45 5.45 7.20
N ILE A 108 1.19 5.55 6.73
CA ILE A 108 0.26 6.61 7.13
C ILE A 108 -0.01 6.56 8.64
N LYS A 109 -0.34 5.38 9.18
CA LYS A 109 -0.53 5.21 10.63
C LYS A 109 0.70 5.63 11.43
N HIS A 110 1.89 5.41 10.88
CA HIS A 110 3.14 5.77 11.54
C HIS A 110 3.30 7.29 11.68
N THR A 111 2.82 8.11 10.75
CA THR A 111 2.87 9.58 10.88
C THR A 111 2.12 10.08 12.12
N PHE A 112 0.99 9.46 12.45
CA PHE A 112 0.26 9.78 13.70
C PHE A 112 1.04 9.34 14.95
N ARG A 113 1.64 8.15 14.92
CA ARG A 113 2.45 7.66 16.03
C ARG A 113 3.68 8.52 16.30
N GLN A 114 4.31 9.05 15.25
CA GLN A 114 5.45 9.95 15.39
C GLN A 114 5.09 11.25 16.11
N MET A 115 3.83 11.67 16.02
CA MET A 115 3.32 12.86 16.66
C MET A 115 2.54 12.55 17.95
N SER A 116 2.57 11.31 18.43
CA SER A 116 1.81 10.83 19.60
C SER A 116 0.30 11.12 19.51
N LEU A 117 -0.23 11.20 18.29
CA LEU A 117 -1.63 11.48 18.03
C LEU A 117 -2.45 10.18 17.82
N PRO A 118 -3.64 10.09 18.41
CA PRO A 118 -4.54 8.97 18.17
C PRO A 118 -5.15 9.06 16.75
N ILE A 119 -5.31 7.92 16.11
CA ILE A 119 -6.15 7.82 14.91
C ILE A 119 -7.58 7.55 15.36
N PRO A 120 -8.60 8.29 14.86
CA PRO A 120 -10.00 7.98 15.14
C PRO A 120 -10.32 6.51 14.85
N GLU A 121 -11.11 5.87 15.68
CA GLU A 121 -11.38 4.42 15.62
C GLU A 121 -11.88 3.97 14.23
N ALA A 122 -12.81 4.72 13.63
CA ALA A 122 -13.35 4.42 12.31
C ALA A 122 -12.25 4.41 11.22
N ASP A 123 -11.30 5.33 11.29
CA ASP A 123 -10.19 5.43 10.33
C ASP A 123 -9.13 4.36 10.59
N ALA A 124 -8.87 4.02 11.84
CA ALA A 124 -7.99 2.91 12.20
C ALA A 124 -8.54 1.57 11.67
N PHE A 125 -9.87 1.39 11.77
CA PHE A 125 -10.58 0.25 11.24
C PHE A 125 -10.50 0.21 9.70
N PHE A 126 -10.75 1.34 9.01
CA PHE A 126 -10.59 1.43 7.57
C PHE A 126 -9.23 0.91 7.12
N TYR A 127 -8.12 1.42 7.66
CA TYR A 127 -6.78 0.99 7.24
C TYR A 127 -6.47 -0.47 7.56
N SER A 128 -7.13 -1.06 8.54
CA SER A 128 -6.96 -2.47 8.90
C SER A 128 -7.71 -3.38 7.94
N ASP A 129 -8.97 -3.06 7.63
CA ASP A 129 -9.83 -3.88 6.79
C ASP A 129 -9.57 -3.68 5.31
N PHE A 130 -9.10 -2.49 4.90
CA PHE A 130 -8.83 -2.21 3.50
C PHE A 130 -7.85 -3.22 2.88
N ALA A 131 -6.75 -3.52 3.57
CA ALA A 131 -5.77 -4.48 3.10
C ALA A 131 -6.37 -5.89 2.98
N GLN A 132 -7.26 -6.29 3.91
CA GLN A 132 -7.94 -7.58 3.84
C GLN A 132 -8.96 -7.64 2.70
N ALA A 133 -9.77 -6.60 2.53
CA ALA A 133 -10.71 -6.49 1.43
C ALA A 133 -10.00 -6.55 0.06
N TYR A 134 -8.83 -5.92 -0.05
CA TYR A 134 -8.01 -5.97 -1.26
C TYR A 134 -7.55 -7.37 -1.62
N ILE A 135 -7.21 -8.21 -0.64
CA ILE A 135 -6.87 -9.63 -0.92
C ILE A 135 -8.04 -10.35 -1.56
N ASN A 136 -9.25 -10.12 -1.07
CA ASN A 136 -10.44 -10.77 -1.57
C ASN A 136 -10.72 -10.35 -3.02
N ILE A 137 -10.47 -9.07 -3.36
CA ILE A 137 -10.55 -8.57 -4.73
C ILE A 137 -9.53 -9.28 -5.63
N LEU A 138 -8.26 -9.31 -5.23
CA LEU A 138 -7.21 -9.98 -6.01
C LEU A 138 -7.49 -11.48 -6.19
N ALA A 139 -7.99 -12.16 -5.16
CA ALA A 139 -8.34 -13.57 -5.24
C ALA A 139 -9.49 -13.82 -6.22
N ARG A 140 -10.50 -12.94 -6.21
CA ARG A 140 -11.61 -12.98 -7.16
C ARG A 140 -11.14 -12.73 -8.59
N ASP A 141 -10.34 -11.70 -8.81
CA ASP A 141 -9.83 -11.33 -10.14
C ASP A 141 -8.95 -12.46 -10.72
N LYS A 142 -8.13 -13.08 -9.86
CA LYS A 142 -7.35 -14.27 -10.24
C LYS A 142 -8.26 -15.45 -10.61
N ALA A 143 -9.31 -15.69 -9.86
CA ALA A 143 -10.28 -16.77 -10.12
C ALA A 143 -11.06 -16.54 -11.43
N CYS A 144 -11.34 -15.28 -11.78
CA CYS A 144 -12.00 -14.89 -13.01
C CYS A 144 -11.06 -14.85 -14.24
N GLY A 145 -9.75 -15.09 -14.06
CA GLY A 145 -8.77 -15.02 -15.14
C GLY A 145 -8.50 -13.61 -15.67
N ALA A 146 -8.84 -12.58 -14.89
CA ALA A 146 -8.68 -11.18 -15.28
C ALA A 146 -7.21 -10.78 -15.54
N PHE A 147 -6.25 -11.54 -14.99
CA PHE A 147 -4.81 -11.31 -15.18
C PHE A 147 -4.11 -12.61 -15.58
N PRO A 148 -4.13 -12.98 -16.88
CA PRO A 148 -3.34 -14.09 -17.37
C PRO A 148 -1.85 -13.76 -17.18
N GLY A 149 -1.12 -14.57 -16.44
CA GLY A 149 0.32 -14.42 -16.24
C GLY A 149 0.75 -14.00 -14.85
N VAL A 150 -0.14 -13.87 -13.88
CA VAL A 150 0.25 -13.85 -12.48
C VAL A 150 0.65 -15.25 -12.07
N GLU A 151 1.92 -15.58 -12.24
CA GLU A 151 2.53 -16.79 -11.70
C GLU A 151 2.61 -16.72 -10.16
N GLY A 152 1.45 -16.89 -9.54
CA GLY A 152 1.42 -17.60 -8.28
C GLY A 152 1.11 -19.03 -8.66
N THR A 153 1.75 -19.98 -8.04
CA THR A 153 1.49 -21.42 -8.18
C THR A 153 0.00 -21.63 -8.44
N VAL A 154 -0.35 -21.96 -9.67
CA VAL A 154 -1.72 -22.32 -10.02
C VAL A 154 -1.95 -23.63 -9.29
N THR A 155 -2.58 -23.59 -8.15
CA THR A 155 -3.09 -24.78 -7.51
C THR A 155 -4.20 -25.26 -8.41
N LEU A 156 -3.84 -26.09 -9.40
CA LEU A 156 -4.82 -26.74 -10.28
C LEU A 156 -5.74 -27.53 -9.37
N GLY A 157 -7.01 -27.13 -9.33
CA GLY A 157 -8.01 -27.89 -8.59
C GLY A 157 -8.03 -29.33 -9.08
N SER A 158 -8.34 -30.29 -8.23
CA SER A 158 -8.35 -31.72 -8.55
C SER A 158 -9.15 -32.05 -9.83
N ALA A 159 -10.19 -31.25 -10.13
CA ALA A 159 -10.97 -31.38 -11.36
C ALA A 159 -10.20 -30.96 -12.63
N GLN A 160 -9.33 -29.95 -12.54
CA GLN A 160 -8.48 -29.49 -13.65
C GLN A 160 -7.34 -30.48 -13.90
N ILE A 161 -6.73 -31.01 -12.84
CA ILE A 161 -5.72 -32.07 -12.94
C ILE A 161 -6.31 -33.30 -13.61
N LYS A 162 -7.53 -33.76 -13.24
CA LYS A 162 -8.22 -34.85 -13.86
C LYS A 162 -8.49 -34.59 -15.34
N ARG A 163 -8.87 -33.38 -15.75
CA ARG A 163 -9.07 -33.02 -17.16
C ARG A 163 -7.78 -33.08 -17.97
N ILE A 164 -6.66 -32.58 -17.41
CA ILE A 164 -5.35 -32.65 -18.09
C ILE A 164 -4.89 -34.10 -18.25
N ILE A 165 -5.01 -34.90 -17.19
CA ILE A 165 -4.65 -36.31 -17.22
C ILE A 165 -5.51 -37.04 -18.27
N ASN A 166 -6.83 -36.85 -18.24
CA ASN A 166 -7.72 -37.51 -19.21
C ASN A 166 -7.48 -37.06 -20.67
N ALA A 167 -7.00 -35.83 -20.89
CA ALA A 167 -6.63 -35.37 -22.22
C ALA A 167 -5.29 -35.97 -22.68
N ALA A 168 -4.32 -36.15 -21.79
CA ALA A 168 -3.00 -36.69 -22.10
C ALA A 168 -3.01 -38.19 -22.36
N PHE A 169 -3.97 -38.93 -21.81
CA PHE A 169 -4.08 -40.41 -22.00
C PHE A 169 -5.16 -40.85 -22.99
N ARG A 170 -5.67 -39.94 -23.82
CA ARG A 170 -6.60 -40.25 -24.90
C ARG A 170 -5.95 -40.46 -26.30
N TYR A 171 -4.61 -40.63 -26.33
CA TYR A 171 -3.85 -40.94 -27.52
C TYR A 171 -3.19 -42.31 -27.42
#